data_284cbd75f2899fc8f03f3051b583a630
#
_entry.id   284cbd75f2899fc8f03f3051b583a630
#
_cell.length_a   1.000
_cell.length_b   1.000
_cell.length_c   1.000
_cell.angle_alpha   90.00
_cell.angle_beta   90.00
_cell.angle_gamma   90.00
#
_symmetry.space_group_name_H-M   'P 1'
#
loop_
_entity.id
_entity.type
_entity.pdbx_description
1 polymer ?
#
loop_
_entity_poly.entity_id
_entity_poly.type
_entity_poly.pdbx_seq_one_letter_code
_entity_poly.pdbx_strand_id
1 'polypeptide(L)'
;TPLEFWVGVEGDGLLRLDDLVVVEGFHPQVGQVRFFGMVDHVAKVHEGESFDTDTFLAVEGKIPVSLAYVAHVSVTRILPEEFFPPDPGSPVYLAQEEDLELALYYDAMRNQRGSTKLPAGLLKNGEVAYLNLEFLNGVKGGHVNISGISGVAAKTSYATFLLKSLLESGVLEDAHQARVLLFNVKGEDLFFLDKPNARLTEEARKAYARLGLPATPFQSVAFLAPPKKAGYLPDVDTRLEGVEAYHWDLVQFCQRGLLPFL
;
A
#
# COMPACT_ATOMS: atom_id res chain seq x y z
N THR A 1 -0.90 -10.10 24.69
CA THR A 1 -2.30 -10.35 24.32
C THR A 1 -2.37 -11.19 23.02
N PRO A 2 -3.54 -11.72 22.63
CA PRO A 2 -3.66 -12.43 21.34
C PRO A 2 -3.43 -11.56 20.11
N LEU A 3 -3.57 -10.25 20.24
CA LEU A 3 -3.48 -9.33 19.10
C LEU A 3 -2.15 -8.56 19.04
N GLU A 4 -1.33 -8.67 20.09
CA GLU A 4 -0.05 -7.96 20.19
C GLU A 4 0.87 -8.62 21.19
N PHE A 5 2.18 -8.53 20.96
CA PHE A 5 3.21 -9.00 21.90
C PHE A 5 4.52 -8.24 21.73
N TRP A 6 5.37 -8.35 22.74
CA TRP A 6 6.72 -7.76 22.74
C TRP A 6 7.76 -8.82 22.47
N VAL A 7 8.78 -8.46 21.71
CA VAL A 7 9.93 -9.29 21.36
C VAL A 7 11.18 -8.65 21.92
N GLY A 8 11.96 -9.40 22.72
CA GLY A 8 13.32 -9.04 23.06
C GLY A 8 14.26 -9.47 21.94
N VAL A 9 15.12 -8.57 21.48
CA VAL A 9 16.10 -8.85 20.42
C VAL A 9 17.45 -9.07 21.08
N GLU A 10 18.00 -10.28 21.00
CA GLU A 10 19.27 -10.66 21.60
C GLU A 10 20.42 -10.57 20.60
N GLY A 11 21.62 -10.28 21.11
CA GLY A 11 22.85 -10.25 20.33
C GLY A 11 22.86 -9.26 19.19
N ASP A 12 23.28 -9.72 18.00
CA ASP A 12 23.34 -8.93 16.76
C ASP A 12 22.02 -8.95 15.97
N GLY A 13 20.95 -9.45 16.56
CA GLY A 13 19.64 -9.48 15.95
C GLY A 13 19.14 -8.05 15.62
N LEU A 14 18.38 -7.92 14.54
CA LEU A 14 17.81 -6.65 14.13
C LEU A 14 16.38 -6.86 13.63
N LEU A 15 15.43 -6.24 14.32
CA LEU A 15 14.08 -6.07 13.85
C LEU A 15 13.84 -4.59 13.50
N ARG A 16 13.12 -4.34 12.44
CA ARG A 16 12.82 -3.00 11.94
C ARG A 16 11.31 -2.80 11.86
N LEU A 17 10.87 -1.55 11.79
CA LEU A 17 9.49 -1.23 11.49
C LEU A 17 9.07 -1.91 10.17
N ASP A 18 7.86 -2.43 10.15
CA ASP A 18 7.24 -3.16 9.04
C ASP A 18 7.90 -4.53 8.71
N ASP A 19 8.83 -5.03 9.53
CA ASP A 19 9.27 -6.42 9.41
C ASP A 19 8.11 -7.34 9.81
N LEU A 20 7.90 -8.39 9.02
CA LEU A 20 6.94 -9.44 9.32
C LEU A 20 7.66 -10.56 10.06
N VAL A 21 7.04 -11.04 11.11
CA VAL A 21 7.57 -12.08 11.99
C VAL A 21 6.58 -13.24 12.15
N VAL A 22 7.11 -14.39 12.46
CA VAL A 22 6.34 -15.59 12.80
C VAL A 22 6.82 -16.17 14.12
N VAL A 23 5.86 -16.59 14.95
CA VAL A 23 6.08 -17.35 16.17
C VAL A 23 5.39 -18.70 16.03
N GLU A 24 6.08 -19.77 16.27
CA GLU A 24 5.53 -21.13 16.31
C GLU A 24 5.33 -21.58 17.74
N GLY A 25 4.19 -22.18 18.01
CA GLY A 25 3.82 -22.69 19.32
C GLY A 25 3.01 -23.97 19.22
N PHE A 26 2.80 -24.59 20.37
CA PHE A 26 1.95 -25.78 20.51
C PHE A 26 1.01 -25.61 21.68
N HIS A 27 -0.28 -25.74 21.44
CA HIS A 27 -1.28 -25.72 22.50
C HIS A 27 -1.96 -27.11 22.64
N PRO A 28 -2.08 -27.67 23.85
CA PRO A 28 -2.57 -29.05 24.03
C PRO A 28 -3.96 -29.33 23.44
N GLN A 29 -4.82 -28.33 23.36
CA GLN A 29 -6.18 -28.46 22.83
C GLN A 29 -6.30 -28.13 21.34
N VAL A 30 -5.39 -27.31 20.81
CA VAL A 30 -5.44 -26.79 19.44
C VAL A 30 -4.42 -27.49 18.54
N GLY A 31 -3.31 -27.93 19.13
CA GLY A 31 -2.17 -28.50 18.40
C GLY A 31 -1.14 -27.43 18.05
N GLN A 32 -0.52 -27.57 16.89
CA GLN A 32 0.48 -26.61 16.38
C GLN A 32 -0.20 -25.30 15.99
N VAL A 33 0.37 -24.18 16.44
CA VAL A 33 -0.17 -22.83 16.20
C VAL A 33 0.95 -21.95 15.66
N ARG A 34 0.59 -21.10 14.71
CA ARG A 34 1.51 -20.10 14.14
C ARG A 34 0.89 -18.71 14.28
N PHE A 35 1.65 -17.81 14.86
CA PHE A 35 1.29 -16.39 15.01
C PHE A 35 2.11 -15.58 14.02
N PHE A 36 1.44 -14.83 13.17
CA PHE A 36 2.06 -13.90 12.22
C PHE A 36 1.80 -12.48 12.70
N GLY A 37 2.82 -11.64 12.63
CA GLY A 37 2.65 -10.25 13.05
C GLY A 37 3.60 -9.31 12.32
N MET A 38 3.31 -8.02 12.43
CA MET A 38 4.10 -6.93 11.88
C MET A 38 4.69 -6.10 13.01
N VAL A 39 5.97 -5.80 12.91
CA VAL A 39 6.67 -4.90 13.82
C VAL A 39 6.20 -3.46 13.58
N ASP A 40 5.52 -2.88 14.55
CA ASP A 40 5.00 -1.51 14.48
C ASP A 40 5.73 -0.52 15.40
N HIS A 41 6.53 -1.01 16.32
CA HIS A 41 7.38 -0.19 17.18
C HIS A 41 8.69 -0.89 17.50
N VAL A 42 9.77 -0.13 17.54
CA VAL A 42 11.10 -0.61 17.99
C VAL A 42 11.71 0.40 18.94
N ALA A 43 12.32 -0.07 20.02
CA ALA A 43 12.95 0.77 21.01
C ALA A 43 14.19 0.12 21.61
N LYS A 44 15.13 0.95 22.06
CA LYS A 44 16.18 0.55 23.00
C LYS A 44 15.79 1.07 24.38
N VAL A 45 15.62 0.18 25.31
CA VAL A 45 15.24 0.48 26.68
C VAL A 45 16.32 0.04 27.65
N HIS A 46 16.45 0.75 28.75
CA HIS A 46 17.32 0.30 29.82
C HIS A 46 16.57 -0.72 30.68
N GLU A 47 17.18 -1.85 30.89
CA GLU A 47 16.62 -2.90 31.75
C GLU A 47 16.72 -2.46 33.22
N GLY A 48 15.56 -2.34 33.90
CA GLY A 48 15.50 -1.95 35.32
C GLY A 48 15.20 -0.49 35.59
N GLU A 49 14.98 0.36 34.58
CA GLU A 49 14.56 1.76 34.79
C GLU A 49 13.08 1.82 35.21
N SER A 50 12.84 2.37 36.39
CA SER A 50 11.49 2.65 36.89
C SER A 50 11.16 4.13 36.97
N PHE A 51 12.16 5.02 36.94
CA PHE A 51 12.02 6.46 37.12
C PHE A 51 13.02 7.26 36.29
N ASP A 52 12.65 8.47 35.88
CA ASP A 52 13.52 9.40 35.14
C ASP A 52 14.88 9.66 35.83
N THR A 53 14.92 9.56 37.16
CA THR A 53 16.15 9.70 37.95
C THR A 53 17.17 8.61 37.70
N ASP A 54 16.73 7.39 37.38
CA ASP A 54 17.60 6.24 37.12
C ASP A 54 18.37 6.42 35.81
N THR A 55 17.76 7.06 34.83
CA THR A 55 18.41 7.40 33.55
C THR A 55 19.64 8.29 33.77
N PHE A 56 19.57 9.29 34.64
CA PHE A 56 20.72 10.16 34.96
C PHE A 56 21.84 9.40 35.67
N LEU A 57 21.48 8.53 36.59
CA LEU A 57 22.47 7.69 37.31
C LEU A 57 23.14 6.66 36.40
N ALA A 58 22.40 6.14 35.44
CA ALA A 58 22.91 5.25 34.39
C ALA A 58 23.91 5.97 33.47
N VAL A 59 23.55 7.17 32.99
CA VAL A 59 24.43 8.01 32.15
C VAL A 59 25.71 8.40 32.89
N GLU A 60 25.63 8.63 34.21
CA GLU A 60 26.79 8.92 35.07
C GLU A 60 27.63 7.69 35.42
N GLY A 61 27.21 6.47 34.96
CA GLY A 61 27.91 5.22 35.23
C GLY A 61 27.83 4.73 36.68
N LYS A 62 26.87 5.25 37.45
CA LYS A 62 26.67 4.92 38.86
C LYS A 62 25.84 3.64 39.07
N ILE A 63 25.04 3.27 38.05
CA ILE A 63 24.24 2.03 38.03
C ILE A 63 24.64 1.25 36.78
N PRO A 64 24.95 -0.05 36.90
CA PRO A 64 25.16 -0.90 35.75
C PRO A 64 23.81 -1.11 35.02
N VAL A 65 23.73 -0.70 33.79
CA VAL A 65 22.52 -0.80 33.00
C VAL A 65 22.79 -1.67 31.79
N SER A 66 21.95 -2.66 31.56
CA SER A 66 21.91 -3.37 30.30
C SER A 66 20.91 -2.71 29.36
N LEU A 67 21.33 -2.48 28.11
CA LEU A 67 20.45 -2.02 27.05
C LEU A 67 19.71 -3.23 26.46
N ALA A 68 18.39 -3.20 26.55
CA ALA A 68 17.55 -4.16 25.85
C ALA A 68 17.01 -3.53 24.55
N TYR A 69 17.15 -4.25 23.45
CA TYR A 69 16.50 -3.91 22.20
C TYR A 69 15.16 -4.66 22.14
N VAL A 70 14.07 -3.93 22.03
CA VAL A 70 12.72 -4.48 22.04
C VAL A 70 11.93 -4.05 20.84
N ALA A 71 11.06 -4.93 20.37
CA ALA A 71 10.12 -4.65 19.29
C ALA A 71 8.71 -4.99 19.75
N HIS A 72 7.75 -4.15 19.42
CA HIS A 72 6.33 -4.43 19.54
C HIS A 72 5.82 -5.00 18.22
N VAL A 73 4.98 -6.02 18.32
CA VAL A 73 4.42 -6.73 17.18
C VAL A 73 2.91 -6.72 17.27
N SER A 74 2.26 -6.17 16.26
CA SER A 74 0.82 -6.32 16.04
C SER A 74 0.55 -7.59 15.26
N VAL A 75 -0.28 -8.48 15.81
CA VAL A 75 -0.62 -9.76 15.18
C VAL A 75 -1.50 -9.51 13.96
N THR A 76 -1.10 -10.02 12.82
CA THR A 76 -1.86 -9.95 11.57
C THR A 76 -2.73 -11.17 11.36
N ARG A 77 -2.25 -12.38 11.76
CA ARG A 77 -2.97 -13.64 11.58
C ARG A 77 -2.53 -14.68 12.59
N ILE A 78 -3.46 -15.56 12.98
CA ILE A 78 -3.20 -16.74 13.80
C ILE A 78 -3.72 -17.96 13.04
N LEU A 79 -2.95 -19.03 12.97
CA LEU A 79 -3.37 -20.28 12.33
C LEU A 79 -3.14 -21.49 13.27
N PRO A 80 -4.22 -22.25 13.60
CA PRO A 80 -5.63 -21.97 13.27
C PRO A 80 -6.16 -20.70 13.95
N GLU A 81 -7.29 -20.16 13.49
CA GLU A 81 -7.89 -18.92 14.02
C GLU A 81 -8.41 -19.10 15.45
N GLU A 82 -7.51 -19.19 16.42
CA GLU A 82 -7.79 -19.31 17.83
C GLU A 82 -7.10 -18.18 18.59
N PHE A 83 -7.87 -17.33 19.28
CA PHE A 83 -7.36 -16.10 19.88
C PHE A 83 -6.81 -16.29 21.29
N PHE A 84 -5.57 -16.74 21.39
CA PHE A 84 -4.76 -16.78 22.62
C PHE A 84 -3.34 -16.23 22.34
N PRO A 85 -2.63 -15.74 23.37
CA PRO A 85 -1.29 -15.21 23.17
C PRO A 85 -0.26 -16.31 22.95
N PRO A 86 0.87 -16.04 22.26
CA PRO A 86 2.01 -16.95 22.24
C PRO A 86 2.61 -17.11 23.65
N ASP A 87 3.23 -18.25 23.91
CA ASP A 87 3.91 -18.51 25.17
C ASP A 87 5.11 -17.58 25.35
N PRO A 88 5.32 -17.02 26.56
CA PRO A 88 6.49 -16.22 26.85
C PRO A 88 7.79 -17.02 26.61
N GLY A 89 8.76 -16.39 25.95
CA GLY A 89 10.04 -17.02 25.60
C GLY A 89 10.03 -17.87 24.33
N SER A 90 8.92 -17.89 23.59
CA SER A 90 8.90 -18.52 22.27
C SER A 90 9.83 -17.80 21.31
N PRO A 91 10.59 -18.54 20.47
CA PRO A 91 11.44 -17.92 19.47
C PRO A 91 10.64 -17.22 18.39
N VAL A 92 11.15 -16.08 17.93
CA VAL A 92 10.55 -15.26 16.88
C VAL A 92 11.44 -15.27 15.66
N TYR A 93 10.89 -15.54 14.49
CA TYR A 93 11.60 -15.61 13.23
C TYR A 93 11.10 -14.54 12.27
N LEU A 94 11.97 -14.03 11.39
CA LEU A 94 11.53 -13.22 10.26
C LEU A 94 10.73 -14.08 9.28
N ALA A 95 9.56 -13.60 8.91
CA ALA A 95 8.70 -14.26 7.94
C ALA A 95 9.37 -14.31 6.54
N GLN A 96 9.33 -15.47 5.89
CA GLN A 96 9.90 -15.71 4.57
C GLN A 96 8.86 -16.34 3.65
N GLU A 97 8.95 -16.09 2.37
CA GLU A 97 8.13 -16.69 1.30
C GLU A 97 6.69 -17.11 1.70
N GLU A 98 6.51 -18.38 2.09
CA GLU A 98 5.22 -18.93 2.52
C GLU A 98 4.63 -18.20 3.72
N ASP A 99 5.45 -17.74 4.65
CA ASP A 99 5.00 -17.00 5.82
C ASP A 99 4.45 -15.64 5.45
N LEU A 100 5.01 -14.98 4.43
CA LEU A 100 4.49 -13.72 3.90
C LEU A 100 3.13 -13.89 3.23
N GLU A 101 2.95 -14.97 2.46
CA GLU A 101 1.66 -15.32 1.86
C GLU A 101 0.57 -15.45 2.92
N LEU A 102 0.91 -16.12 4.04
CA LEU A 102 -0.02 -16.35 5.13
C LEU A 102 -0.23 -15.09 5.98
N ALA A 103 0.84 -14.40 6.38
CA ALA A 103 0.79 -13.21 7.23
C ALA A 103 -0.02 -12.07 6.62
N LEU A 104 0.03 -11.92 5.30
CA LEU A 104 -0.62 -10.85 4.53
C LEU A 104 -1.93 -11.30 3.87
N TYR A 105 -2.42 -12.50 4.18
CA TYR A 105 -3.64 -13.09 3.59
C TYR A 105 -3.61 -13.20 2.07
N TYR A 106 -2.43 -13.29 1.45
CA TYR A 106 -2.30 -13.43 0.01
C TYR A 106 -2.83 -14.78 -0.49
N ASP A 107 -2.76 -15.82 0.32
CA ASP A 107 -3.37 -17.14 0.08
C ASP A 107 -4.91 -17.06 -0.10
N ALA A 108 -5.55 -16.09 0.54
CA ALA A 108 -6.99 -15.84 0.46
C ALA A 108 -7.39 -14.89 -0.69
N MET A 109 -6.43 -14.26 -1.38
CA MET A 109 -6.70 -13.32 -2.49
C MET A 109 -7.00 -14.04 -3.80
N ARG A 110 -8.12 -14.75 -3.80
CA ARG A 110 -8.63 -15.49 -4.98
C ARG A 110 -10.14 -15.62 -4.91
N ASN A 111 -10.76 -15.78 -6.06
CA ASN A 111 -12.18 -16.08 -6.19
C ASN A 111 -12.39 -17.18 -7.25
N GLN A 112 -13.64 -17.44 -7.65
CA GLN A 112 -13.98 -18.46 -8.65
C GLN A 112 -13.35 -18.21 -10.04
N ARG A 113 -12.96 -16.95 -10.33
CA ARG A 113 -12.36 -16.54 -11.61
C ARG A 113 -10.83 -16.57 -11.59
N GLY A 114 -10.21 -16.66 -10.43
CA GLY A 114 -8.76 -16.72 -10.30
C GLY A 114 -8.19 -15.85 -9.20
N SER A 115 -6.96 -15.36 -9.41
CA SER A 115 -6.27 -14.49 -8.45
C SER A 115 -6.89 -13.09 -8.41
N THR A 116 -7.03 -12.55 -7.21
CA THR A 116 -7.46 -11.16 -6.98
C THR A 116 -6.31 -10.29 -6.46
N LYS A 117 -5.06 -10.75 -6.58
CA LYS A 117 -3.84 -10.06 -6.16
C LYS A 117 -3.52 -8.90 -7.11
N LEU A 118 -3.84 -7.68 -6.71
CA LEU A 118 -3.46 -6.47 -7.44
C LEU A 118 -2.08 -5.99 -6.96
N PRO A 119 -1.04 -5.94 -7.81
CA PRO A 119 0.26 -5.40 -7.42
C PRO A 119 0.15 -3.95 -6.94
N ALA A 120 0.60 -3.69 -5.72
CA ALA A 120 0.44 -2.40 -5.05
C ALA A 120 1.79 -1.73 -4.70
N GLY A 121 2.89 -2.44 -4.84
CA GLY A 121 4.23 -1.95 -4.55
C GLY A 121 5.20 -3.09 -4.28
N LEU A 122 6.38 -2.74 -3.78
CA LEU A 122 7.38 -3.70 -3.33
C LEU A 122 7.57 -3.58 -1.83
N LEU A 123 7.68 -4.71 -1.16
CA LEU A 123 8.09 -4.82 0.23
C LEU A 123 9.59 -4.49 0.36
N LYS A 124 10.07 -4.30 1.59
CA LYS A 124 11.50 -4.00 1.86
C LYS A 124 12.45 -5.08 1.35
N ASN A 125 12.03 -6.34 1.37
CA ASN A 125 12.78 -7.48 0.85
C ASN A 125 12.75 -7.59 -0.68
N GLY A 126 11.98 -6.72 -1.36
CA GLY A 126 11.84 -6.67 -2.81
C GLY A 126 10.74 -7.56 -3.37
N GLU A 127 9.99 -8.25 -2.54
CA GLU A 127 8.80 -8.99 -2.94
C GLU A 127 7.63 -8.07 -3.27
N VAL A 128 6.66 -8.58 -4.02
CA VAL A 128 5.49 -7.78 -4.42
C VAL A 128 4.48 -7.70 -3.29
N ALA A 129 4.12 -6.48 -2.94
CA ALA A 129 2.98 -6.21 -2.07
C ALA A 129 1.69 -6.20 -2.89
N TYR A 130 0.65 -6.87 -2.41
CA TYR A 130 -0.63 -6.98 -3.09
C TYR A 130 -1.76 -6.35 -2.29
N LEU A 131 -2.72 -5.78 -3.03
CA LEU A 131 -4.05 -5.45 -2.52
C LEU A 131 -5.06 -6.45 -3.09
N ASN A 132 -6.08 -6.78 -2.32
CA ASN A 132 -7.16 -7.61 -2.83
C ASN A 132 -8.12 -6.76 -3.69
N LEU A 133 -8.21 -7.09 -4.98
CA LEU A 133 -9.08 -6.41 -5.95
C LEU A 133 -10.56 -6.36 -5.49
N GLU A 134 -11.04 -7.33 -4.73
CA GLU A 134 -12.44 -7.38 -4.30
C GLU A 134 -12.83 -6.21 -3.37
N PHE A 135 -11.87 -5.56 -2.72
CA PHE A 135 -12.10 -4.33 -1.96
C PHE A 135 -12.10 -3.06 -2.82
N LEU A 136 -11.77 -3.17 -4.11
CA LEU A 136 -11.65 -2.04 -5.03
C LEU A 136 -12.73 -2.07 -6.12
N ASN A 137 -13.26 -3.25 -6.46
CA ASN A 137 -14.15 -3.47 -7.59
C ASN A 137 -15.64 -3.54 -7.24
N GLY A 138 -16.02 -3.24 -5.98
CA GLY A 138 -17.41 -3.24 -5.53
C GLY A 138 -17.90 -4.59 -4.98
N VAL A 139 -17.11 -5.68 -5.01
CA VAL A 139 -17.51 -6.98 -4.46
C VAL A 139 -17.53 -6.95 -2.93
N LYS A 140 -16.44 -6.54 -2.29
CA LYS A 140 -16.33 -6.37 -0.83
C LYS A 140 -16.23 -4.91 -0.42
N GLY A 141 -15.91 -4.03 -1.35
CA GLY A 141 -15.77 -2.60 -1.20
C GLY A 141 -15.42 -1.96 -2.53
N GLY A 142 -15.53 -0.64 -2.65
CA GLY A 142 -15.26 0.10 -3.88
C GLY A 142 -14.68 1.48 -3.64
N HIS A 143 -13.98 1.67 -2.51
CA HIS A 143 -13.44 2.97 -2.13
C HIS A 143 -11.98 2.86 -1.71
N VAL A 144 -11.15 3.76 -2.25
CA VAL A 144 -9.74 3.90 -1.87
C VAL A 144 -9.48 5.35 -1.49
N ASN A 145 -8.97 5.57 -0.30
CA ASN A 145 -8.49 6.87 0.15
C ASN A 145 -6.96 6.86 0.24
N ILE A 146 -6.31 7.78 -0.49
CA ILE A 146 -4.85 7.94 -0.47
C ILE A 146 -4.53 9.26 0.22
N SER A 147 -4.04 9.19 1.44
CA SER A 147 -3.59 10.34 2.21
C SER A 147 -2.06 10.40 2.28
N GLY A 148 -1.53 11.59 2.47
CA GLY A 148 -0.09 11.83 2.56
C GLY A 148 0.24 13.31 2.71
N ILE A 149 1.51 13.60 2.98
CA ILE A 149 2.00 14.98 3.17
C ILE A 149 1.86 15.77 1.87
N SER A 150 1.36 17.01 1.98
CA SER A 150 1.25 17.93 0.84
C SER A 150 2.63 18.37 0.36
N GLY A 151 2.79 18.51 -0.98
CA GLY A 151 4.05 18.98 -1.58
C GLY A 151 5.00 17.87 -2.04
N VAL A 152 4.82 16.64 -1.55
CA VAL A 152 5.47 15.46 -2.12
C VAL A 152 4.47 14.82 -3.07
N ALA A 153 4.79 14.65 -4.35
CA ALA A 153 3.88 14.15 -5.40
C ALA A 153 3.36 12.71 -5.19
N ALA A 154 3.53 12.16 -3.99
CA ALA A 154 3.27 10.77 -3.66
C ALA A 154 1.81 10.34 -3.87
N LYS A 155 0.82 11.19 -3.52
CA LYS A 155 -0.60 10.81 -3.59
C LYS A 155 -1.06 10.56 -5.03
N THR A 156 -0.88 11.54 -5.89
CA THR A 156 -1.28 11.45 -7.30
C THR A 156 -0.47 10.40 -8.05
N SER A 157 0.84 10.33 -7.80
CA SER A 157 1.72 9.33 -8.41
C SER A 157 1.33 7.92 -8.00
N TYR A 158 1.00 7.70 -6.72
CA TYR A 158 0.55 6.39 -6.25
C TYR A 158 -0.83 6.02 -6.79
N ALA A 159 -1.76 6.97 -6.86
CA ALA A 159 -3.07 6.74 -7.47
C ALA A 159 -2.95 6.34 -8.94
N THR A 160 -2.13 7.05 -9.73
CA THR A 160 -1.89 6.70 -11.14
C THR A 160 -1.15 5.38 -11.30
N PHE A 161 -0.22 5.06 -10.39
CA PHE A 161 0.42 3.74 -10.35
C PHE A 161 -0.60 2.62 -10.09
N LEU A 162 -1.48 2.76 -9.11
CA LEU A 162 -2.53 1.77 -8.84
C LEU A 162 -3.48 1.59 -10.03
N LEU A 163 -3.85 2.68 -10.72
CA LEU A 163 -4.65 2.62 -11.94
C LEU A 163 -3.92 1.85 -13.05
N LYS A 164 -2.63 2.10 -13.22
CA LYS A 164 -1.82 1.36 -14.18
C LYS A 164 -1.75 -0.12 -13.82
N SER A 165 -1.52 -0.44 -12.57
CA SER A 165 -1.54 -1.82 -12.08
C SER A 165 -2.91 -2.48 -12.34
N LEU A 166 -3.99 -1.81 -12.02
CA LEU A 166 -5.35 -2.31 -12.25
C LEU A 166 -5.62 -2.64 -13.73
N LEU A 167 -5.17 -1.78 -14.63
CA LEU A 167 -5.43 -1.93 -16.07
C LEU A 167 -4.46 -2.90 -16.78
N GLU A 168 -3.24 -3.05 -16.28
CA GLU A 168 -2.16 -3.72 -17.02
C GLU A 168 -1.56 -4.96 -16.32
N SER A 169 -1.92 -5.25 -15.05
CA SER A 169 -1.42 -6.45 -14.35
C SER A 169 -2.10 -7.75 -14.77
N GLY A 170 -3.20 -7.67 -15.51
CA GLY A 170 -4.01 -8.83 -15.89
C GLY A 170 -4.97 -9.32 -14.79
N VAL A 171 -5.00 -8.67 -13.61
CA VAL A 171 -5.94 -9.05 -12.53
C VAL A 171 -7.39 -8.70 -12.87
N LEU A 172 -7.60 -7.71 -13.72
CA LEU A 172 -8.92 -7.32 -14.23
C LEU A 172 -9.12 -7.97 -15.60
N GLU A 173 -9.91 -9.04 -15.66
CA GLU A 173 -10.16 -9.84 -16.88
C GLU A 173 -10.65 -8.98 -18.06
N ASP A 174 -11.60 -8.07 -17.79
CA ASP A 174 -12.19 -7.19 -18.79
C ASP A 174 -11.59 -5.77 -18.78
N ALA A 175 -10.26 -5.64 -18.55
CA ALA A 175 -9.59 -4.35 -18.51
C ALA A 175 -9.86 -3.48 -19.75
N HIS A 176 -10.04 -4.09 -20.93
CA HIS A 176 -10.39 -3.40 -22.17
C HIS A 176 -11.77 -2.74 -22.16
N GLN A 177 -12.68 -3.19 -21.31
CA GLN A 177 -14.01 -2.60 -21.11
C GLN A 177 -14.02 -1.56 -19.96
N ALA A 178 -13.00 -1.56 -19.11
CA ALA A 178 -12.89 -0.61 -18.02
C ALA A 178 -12.74 0.82 -18.55
N ARG A 179 -13.35 1.75 -17.86
CA ARG A 179 -13.23 3.20 -18.12
C ARG A 179 -12.87 3.88 -16.82
N VAL A 180 -11.89 4.77 -16.89
CA VAL A 180 -11.41 5.54 -15.75
C VAL A 180 -11.63 7.02 -16.03
N LEU A 181 -12.29 7.71 -15.13
CA LEU A 181 -12.48 9.15 -15.18
C LEU A 181 -11.59 9.79 -14.10
N LEU A 182 -10.65 10.63 -14.54
CA LEU A 182 -9.77 11.38 -13.65
C LEU A 182 -10.20 12.86 -13.65
N PHE A 183 -10.72 13.30 -12.50
CA PHE A 183 -11.05 14.71 -12.29
C PHE A 183 -9.83 15.44 -11.74
N ASN A 184 -9.12 16.15 -12.62
CA ASN A 184 -7.96 16.94 -12.24
C ASN A 184 -8.38 18.32 -11.76
N VAL A 185 -8.24 18.58 -10.46
CA VAL A 185 -8.68 19.82 -9.81
C VAL A 185 -7.56 20.86 -9.74
N LYS A 186 -6.31 20.44 -9.88
CA LYS A 186 -5.15 21.30 -9.66
C LYS A 186 -4.00 20.99 -10.61
N GLY A 187 -3.57 21.98 -11.37
CA GLY A 187 -2.45 21.88 -12.30
C GLY A 187 -2.77 21.08 -13.57
N GLU A 188 -1.78 20.86 -14.40
CA GLU A 188 -1.88 20.19 -15.70
C GLU A 188 -1.00 18.92 -15.79
N ASP A 189 -0.45 18.45 -14.67
CA ASP A 189 0.50 17.33 -14.65
C ASP A 189 -0.09 16.03 -15.24
N LEU A 190 -1.39 15.81 -15.06
CA LEU A 190 -2.07 14.61 -15.57
C LEU A 190 -2.33 14.66 -17.08
N PHE A 191 -2.14 15.78 -17.76
CA PHE A 191 -2.23 15.85 -19.22
C PHE A 191 -1.06 15.16 -19.94
N PHE A 192 -0.10 14.61 -19.22
CA PHE A 192 1.06 13.92 -19.79
C PHE A 192 1.09 12.43 -19.51
N LEU A 193 -0.01 11.83 -19.08
CA LEU A 193 -0.09 10.39 -18.76
C LEU A 193 0.19 9.47 -19.96
N ASP A 194 -0.01 9.96 -21.19
CA ASP A 194 0.31 9.29 -22.45
C ASP A 194 1.76 9.47 -22.92
N LYS A 195 2.57 10.22 -22.17
CA LYS A 195 3.97 10.48 -22.53
C LYS A 195 4.93 9.63 -21.70
N PRO A 196 6.02 9.14 -22.31
CA PRO A 196 7.05 8.41 -21.57
C PRO A 196 7.72 9.32 -20.54
N ASN A 197 7.99 8.76 -19.35
CA ASN A 197 8.71 9.47 -18.31
C ASN A 197 10.21 9.54 -18.67
N ALA A 198 10.70 10.71 -19.07
CA ALA A 198 12.10 10.92 -19.41
C ALA A 198 13.08 10.75 -18.22
N ARG A 199 12.57 10.76 -16.99
CA ARG A 199 13.34 10.57 -15.75
C ARG A 199 13.23 9.16 -15.17
N LEU A 200 12.67 8.22 -15.91
CA LEU A 200 12.53 6.84 -15.43
C LEU A 200 13.91 6.17 -15.34
N THR A 201 14.34 5.86 -14.13
CA THR A 201 15.63 5.21 -13.86
C THR A 201 15.60 3.72 -14.17
N GLU A 202 16.77 3.09 -14.29
CA GLU A 202 16.87 1.64 -14.47
C GLU A 202 16.37 0.86 -13.24
N GLU A 203 16.55 1.40 -12.04
CA GLU A 203 16.00 0.81 -10.82
C GLU A 203 14.46 0.80 -10.85
N ALA A 204 13.84 1.91 -11.30
CA ALA A 204 12.40 1.99 -11.47
C ALA A 204 11.90 1.00 -12.54
N ARG A 205 12.62 0.84 -13.67
CA ARG A 205 12.29 -0.18 -14.69
C ARG A 205 12.32 -1.59 -14.12
N LYS A 206 13.37 -1.92 -13.33
CA LYS A 206 13.46 -3.21 -12.64
C LYS A 206 12.34 -3.41 -11.64
N ALA A 207 11.94 -2.35 -10.92
CA ALA A 207 10.80 -2.41 -10.01
C ALA A 207 9.49 -2.71 -10.76
N TYR A 208 9.22 -2.04 -11.88
CA TYR A 208 8.07 -2.35 -12.74
C TYR A 208 8.10 -3.80 -13.25
N ALA A 209 9.26 -4.28 -13.68
CA ALA A 209 9.41 -5.66 -14.14
C ALA A 209 9.11 -6.68 -13.02
N ARG A 210 9.57 -6.43 -11.78
CA ARG A 210 9.23 -7.27 -10.61
C ARG A 210 7.74 -7.29 -10.31
N LEU A 211 7.06 -6.16 -10.50
CA LEU A 211 5.61 -6.04 -10.33
C LEU A 211 4.82 -6.71 -11.46
N GLY A 212 5.49 -7.21 -12.51
CA GLY A 212 4.84 -7.73 -13.71
C GLY A 212 4.16 -6.65 -14.55
N LEU A 213 4.59 -5.38 -14.42
CA LEU A 213 3.99 -4.24 -15.09
C LEU A 213 4.93 -3.67 -16.15
N PRO A 214 4.41 -3.22 -17.31
CA PRO A 214 5.22 -2.52 -18.30
C PRO A 214 5.55 -1.10 -17.81
N ALA A 215 6.80 -0.69 -17.97
CA ALA A 215 7.27 0.66 -17.66
C ALA A 215 6.98 1.64 -18.80
N THR A 216 5.77 1.62 -19.33
CA THR A 216 5.29 2.42 -20.47
C THR A 216 4.24 3.43 -20.02
N PRO A 217 3.97 4.49 -20.80
CA PRO A 217 2.87 5.40 -20.52
C PRO A 217 1.51 4.70 -20.72
N PHE A 218 0.43 5.34 -20.30
CA PHE A 218 -0.92 4.89 -20.62
C PHE A 218 -1.20 5.00 -22.11
N GLN A 219 -1.91 4.01 -22.69
CA GLN A 219 -2.11 3.92 -24.13
C GLN A 219 -3.36 4.67 -24.59
N SER A 220 -4.51 4.46 -24.00
CA SER A 220 -5.79 4.99 -24.47
C SER A 220 -6.29 6.08 -23.53
N VAL A 221 -5.75 7.28 -23.67
CA VAL A 221 -6.11 8.44 -22.83
C VAL A 221 -6.74 9.53 -23.69
N ALA A 222 -7.90 10.02 -23.27
CA ALA A 222 -8.51 11.24 -23.77
C ALA A 222 -8.35 12.37 -22.75
N PHE A 223 -7.91 13.51 -23.19
CA PHE A 223 -7.74 14.70 -22.35
C PHE A 223 -8.82 15.72 -22.69
N LEU A 224 -9.55 16.13 -21.67
CA LEU A 224 -10.65 17.05 -21.80
C LEU A 224 -10.41 18.27 -20.90
N ALA A 225 -10.61 19.47 -21.41
CA ALA A 225 -10.53 20.70 -20.65
C ALA A 225 -11.74 21.62 -20.97
N PRO A 226 -12.13 22.53 -20.06
CA PRO A 226 -13.13 23.54 -20.39
C PRO A 226 -12.63 24.42 -21.53
N PRO A 227 -13.53 25.05 -22.31
CA PRO A 227 -13.15 25.98 -23.36
C PRO A 227 -12.67 27.32 -22.79
N LYS A 228 -11.75 27.98 -23.48
CA LYS A 228 -11.39 29.37 -23.21
C LYS A 228 -12.63 30.27 -23.35
N LYS A 229 -12.66 31.37 -22.60
CA LYS A 229 -13.80 32.35 -22.60
C LYS A 229 -14.20 32.88 -23.97
N ALA A 230 -13.28 32.89 -24.92
CA ALA A 230 -13.50 33.35 -26.28
C ALA A 230 -13.20 32.27 -27.30
N GLY A 231 -14.04 31.25 -27.42
CA GLY A 231 -13.90 30.24 -28.47
C GLY A 231 -14.08 28.79 -28.00
N TYR A 232 -13.74 27.87 -28.90
CA TYR A 232 -13.88 26.41 -28.68
C TYR A 232 -12.55 25.72 -28.34
N LEU A 233 -11.46 26.50 -28.17
CA LEU A 233 -10.15 25.94 -27.81
C LEU A 233 -10.13 25.59 -26.33
N PRO A 234 -9.47 24.48 -25.97
CA PRO A 234 -9.35 24.08 -24.58
C PRO A 234 -8.53 25.10 -23.77
N ASP A 235 -8.95 25.34 -22.54
CA ASP A 235 -8.25 26.23 -21.60
C ASP A 235 -7.12 25.48 -20.91
N VAL A 236 -6.01 25.39 -21.59
CA VAL A 236 -4.77 24.74 -21.12
C VAL A 236 -3.56 25.60 -21.49
N ASP A 237 -2.53 25.54 -20.67
CA ASP A 237 -1.29 26.31 -20.84
C ASP A 237 -0.09 25.45 -21.25
N THR A 238 0.03 24.22 -20.72
CA THR A 238 1.23 23.40 -20.88
C THR A 238 1.14 22.41 -22.04
N ARG A 239 -0.07 22.00 -22.43
CA ARG A 239 -0.26 21.03 -23.51
C ARG A 239 -1.27 21.56 -24.53
N LEU A 240 -0.75 21.93 -25.71
CA LEU A 240 -1.57 22.51 -26.78
C LEU A 240 -2.19 21.47 -27.70
N GLU A 241 -1.67 20.25 -27.76
CA GLU A 241 -2.09 19.22 -28.68
C GLU A 241 -2.72 18.01 -27.94
N GLY A 242 -3.76 17.44 -28.56
CA GLY A 242 -4.41 16.24 -28.05
C GLY A 242 -5.27 16.47 -26.81
N VAL A 243 -5.67 17.71 -26.55
CA VAL A 243 -6.67 18.07 -25.54
C VAL A 243 -7.89 18.61 -26.26
N GLU A 244 -9.06 18.07 -25.93
CA GLU A 244 -10.33 18.48 -26.50
C GLU A 244 -11.07 19.43 -25.55
N ALA A 245 -11.67 20.49 -26.09
CA ALA A 245 -12.54 21.33 -25.31
C ALA A 245 -13.90 20.64 -25.14
N TYR A 246 -14.36 20.50 -23.90
CA TYR A 246 -15.71 20.04 -23.64
C TYR A 246 -16.56 21.17 -23.09
N HIS A 247 -17.74 21.30 -23.63
CA HIS A 247 -18.76 22.19 -23.09
C HIS A 247 -20.14 21.59 -23.36
N TRP A 248 -21.08 22.00 -22.57
CA TRP A 248 -22.48 21.68 -22.78
C TRP A 248 -23.28 22.93 -22.40
N ASP A 249 -24.25 23.22 -23.21
CA ASP A 249 -25.18 24.31 -22.95
C ASP A 249 -26.49 23.80 -22.32
N LEU A 250 -27.27 24.70 -21.80
CA LEU A 250 -28.52 24.36 -21.13
C LEU A 250 -29.52 23.65 -22.07
N VAL A 251 -29.51 24.01 -23.36
CA VAL A 251 -30.39 23.38 -24.35
C VAL A 251 -30.03 21.90 -24.54
N GLN A 252 -28.73 21.60 -24.73
CA GLN A 252 -28.26 20.22 -24.86
C GLN A 252 -28.54 19.44 -23.59
N PHE A 253 -28.36 20.06 -22.44
CA PHE A 253 -28.60 19.45 -21.14
C PHE A 253 -30.08 19.06 -20.97
N CYS A 254 -30.99 19.95 -21.31
CA CYS A 254 -32.44 19.69 -21.32
C CYS A 254 -32.82 18.62 -22.35
N GLN A 255 -32.30 18.72 -23.59
CA GLN A 255 -32.57 17.74 -24.63
C GLN A 255 -32.16 16.32 -24.28
N ARG A 256 -31.08 16.17 -23.51
CA ARG A 256 -30.59 14.88 -23.03
C ARG A 256 -31.27 14.39 -21.74
N GLY A 257 -32.23 15.15 -21.22
CA GLY A 257 -32.99 14.79 -20.03
C GLY A 257 -32.14 14.74 -18.74
N LEU A 258 -31.09 15.56 -18.64
CA LEU A 258 -30.15 15.51 -17.50
C LEU A 258 -30.58 16.37 -16.31
N LEU A 259 -31.60 17.21 -16.46
CA LEU A 259 -32.15 18.07 -15.38
C LEU A 259 -32.53 17.32 -14.09
N PRO A 260 -33.09 16.09 -14.15
CA PRO A 260 -33.43 15.36 -12.93
C PRO A 260 -32.20 14.93 -12.06
N PHE A 261 -30.99 15.11 -12.57
CA PHE A 261 -29.77 14.74 -11.87
C PHE A 261 -29.01 15.94 -11.28
N LEU A 262 -29.65 17.13 -11.25
CA LEU A 262 -29.13 18.32 -10.57
C LEU A 262 -29.76 18.41 -9.13
#